data_4dd932f3865d8217d809f416ee37cfdc
#
_entry.id   4dd932f3865d8217d809f416ee37cfdc
#
_cell.length_a   1.000
_cell.length_b   1.000
_cell.length_c   1.000
_cell.angle_alpha   90.00
_cell.angle_beta   90.00
_cell.angle_gamma   90.00
#
_symmetry.space_group_name_H-M   'P 1'
#
loop_
_entity.id
_entity.type
_entity.pdbx_description
1 polymer ?
#
loop_
_entity_poly.entity_id
_entity_poly.type
_entity_poly.pdbx_seq_one_letter_code
_entity_poly.pdbx_strand_id
1 'polypeptide(L)'
;MAAFPKPPASALHGSEQRDLPIRLLAIRLECGDQRIWCDFQSCKRKLVAQIRRTREAGGRVIAVGTTVVRALESASVDGELHPFAGETQIFIFPGYRIRSVDAMVTNFHLSESTLLMLVSAFAGKDRVFAAYDHAVQAEYRFFSYGDAMLLWGADAPAA
;
A
#
# COMPACT_ATOMS: atom_id res chain seq x y z
N MET A 1 27.35 12.14 -16.38
CA MET A 1 26.38 11.83 -15.30
C MET A 1 25.93 13.17 -14.72
N ALA A 2 24.74 13.63 -15.09
CA ALA A 2 24.19 14.88 -14.57
C ALA A 2 23.55 14.59 -13.19
N ALA A 3 23.93 15.38 -12.18
CA ALA A 3 23.38 15.31 -10.85
C ALA A 3 21.93 15.81 -10.89
N PHE A 4 21.00 15.00 -10.38
CA PHE A 4 19.60 15.40 -10.23
C PHE A 4 19.47 16.53 -9.21
N PRO A 5 18.65 17.55 -9.48
CA PRO A 5 18.40 18.62 -8.54
C PRO A 5 17.69 18.06 -7.29
N LYS A 6 18.17 18.47 -6.11
CA LYS A 6 17.57 18.16 -4.82
C LYS A 6 16.21 18.84 -4.76
N PRO A 7 15.10 18.15 -4.37
CA PRO A 7 13.81 18.79 -4.23
C PRO A 7 13.88 19.93 -3.18
N PRO A 8 13.12 21.02 -3.36
CA PRO A 8 13.13 22.14 -2.43
C PRO A 8 12.58 21.68 -1.06
N ALA A 9 13.23 22.12 0.01
CA ALA A 9 12.90 21.78 1.39
C ALA A 9 11.51 22.27 1.86
N SER A 10 10.78 23.01 1.03
CA SER A 10 9.46 23.56 1.33
C SER A 10 8.29 22.57 1.12
N ALA A 11 8.52 21.38 0.59
CA ALA A 11 7.46 20.39 0.38
C ALA A 11 7.10 19.58 1.65
N LEU A 12 7.76 19.83 2.78
CA LEU A 12 7.56 19.14 4.05
C LEU A 12 6.96 20.02 5.16
N HIS A 13 6.39 21.18 4.83
CA HIS A 13 5.72 22.04 5.81
C HIS A 13 4.21 21.93 5.63
N GLY A 14 3.62 21.06 6.42
CA GLY A 14 2.19 20.93 6.57
C GLY A 14 1.85 20.30 7.91
N SER A 15 1.67 21.13 8.94
CA SER A 15 0.74 20.99 10.05
C SER A 15 0.98 19.93 11.12
N GLU A 16 1.10 20.45 12.33
CA GLU A 16 0.67 19.90 13.64
C GLU A 16 0.56 18.37 13.74
N GLN A 17 1.67 17.81 14.11
CA GLN A 17 1.82 16.47 14.63
C GLN A 17 1.06 16.41 15.97
N ARG A 18 -0.22 16.04 15.93
CA ARG A 18 -0.90 15.60 17.14
C ARG A 18 -0.24 14.29 17.54
N ASP A 19 0.38 14.29 18.71
CA ASP A 19 0.98 13.14 19.37
C ASP A 19 -0.09 12.10 19.73
N LEU A 20 -0.55 11.37 18.74
CA LEU A 20 -1.21 10.10 18.95
C LEU A 20 -0.11 9.03 18.91
N PRO A 21 -0.04 8.10 19.88
CA PRO A 21 0.91 7.01 19.81
C PRO A 21 0.58 6.13 18.61
N ILE A 22 1.18 6.45 17.47
CA ILE A 22 1.03 5.66 16.25
C ILE A 22 1.77 4.36 16.50
N ARG A 23 1.06 3.32 16.92
CA ARG A 23 1.57 1.95 16.89
C ARG A 23 1.58 1.50 15.42
N LEU A 24 2.70 1.77 14.77
CA LEU A 24 2.92 1.43 13.37
C LEU A 24 3.30 -0.05 13.27
N LEU A 25 2.50 -0.85 12.60
CA LEU A 25 2.87 -2.18 12.17
C LEU A 25 3.25 -2.13 10.68
N ALA A 26 4.53 -2.00 10.39
CA ALA A 26 5.03 -2.16 9.04
C ALA A 26 5.11 -3.66 8.72
N ILE A 27 4.31 -4.11 7.78
CA ILE A 27 4.31 -5.50 7.31
C ILE A 27 5.10 -5.55 6.01
N ARG A 28 6.28 -6.14 6.08
CA ARG A 28 7.05 -6.56 4.92
C ARG A 28 6.93 -8.07 4.79
N LEU A 29 6.29 -8.54 3.73
CA LEU A 29 6.38 -9.95 3.36
C LEU A 29 7.68 -10.14 2.58
N GLU A 30 8.59 -10.90 3.14
CA GLU A 30 9.75 -11.39 2.39
C GLU A 30 9.25 -12.50 1.47
N CYS A 31 9.22 -12.20 0.17
CA CYS A 31 8.96 -13.20 -0.84
C CYS A 31 10.25 -14.00 -1.03
N GLY A 32 10.32 -15.19 -0.43
CA GLY A 32 11.39 -16.14 -0.69
C GLY A 32 11.30 -16.61 -2.13
N ASP A 33 12.44 -16.54 -2.80
CA ASP A 33 12.75 -17.06 -4.13
C ASP A 33 11.81 -16.66 -5.28
N GLN A 34 12.31 -15.76 -6.11
CA GLN A 34 11.64 -15.25 -7.31
C GLN A 34 11.51 -16.33 -8.38
N ARG A 35 10.53 -17.20 -8.27
CA ARG A 35 10.02 -17.96 -9.40
C ARG A 35 8.60 -17.54 -9.74
N ILE A 36 8.57 -16.54 -10.59
CA ILE A 36 7.62 -16.17 -11.65
C ILE A 36 6.38 -17.11 -11.71
N TRP A 37 5.18 -16.49 -11.55
CA TRP A 37 3.85 -16.97 -11.97
C TRP A 37 3.03 -17.82 -11.01
N CYS A 38 3.32 -17.90 -9.74
CA CYS A 38 2.31 -18.29 -8.76
C CYS A 38 2.15 -17.17 -7.74
N ASP A 39 0.99 -16.54 -7.72
CA ASP A 39 0.60 -15.59 -6.68
C ASP A 39 0.36 -16.32 -5.35
N PHE A 40 1.35 -17.09 -4.91
CA PHE A 40 1.28 -17.76 -3.62
C PHE A 40 1.35 -16.71 -2.52
N GLN A 41 0.24 -16.52 -1.83
CA GLN A 41 0.10 -15.56 -0.76
C GLN A 41 0.06 -16.27 0.59
N SER A 42 0.65 -15.67 1.59
CA SER A 42 0.70 -16.25 2.93
C SER A 42 0.44 -15.20 4.00
N CYS A 43 -0.61 -15.42 4.78
CA CYS A 43 -0.92 -14.66 5.98
C CYS A 43 -0.89 -15.61 7.19
N LYS A 44 0.22 -15.63 7.93
CA LYS A 44 0.44 -16.56 9.04
C LYS A 44 -0.40 -16.17 10.26
N ARG A 45 -0.78 -17.16 11.09
CA ARG A 45 -1.54 -16.94 12.34
C ARG A 45 -0.94 -15.86 13.25
N LYS A 46 0.38 -15.80 13.36
CA LYS A 46 1.09 -14.78 14.15
C LYS A 46 0.82 -13.37 13.63
N LEU A 47 0.81 -13.19 12.32
CA LEU A 47 0.52 -11.92 11.66
C LEU A 47 -0.93 -11.50 11.89
N VAL A 48 -1.88 -12.43 11.71
CA VAL A 48 -3.31 -12.17 11.99
C VAL A 48 -3.51 -11.68 13.41
N ALA A 49 -2.94 -12.39 14.40
CA ALA A 49 -3.02 -12.00 15.80
C ALA A 49 -2.39 -10.63 16.08
N GLN A 50 -1.28 -10.31 15.40
CA GLN A 50 -0.60 -9.04 15.53
C GLN A 50 -1.41 -7.88 14.95
N ILE A 51 -2.00 -8.05 13.75
CA ILE A 51 -2.89 -7.07 13.13
C ILE A 51 -4.12 -6.81 14.01
N ARG A 52 -4.75 -7.87 14.53
CA ARG A 52 -5.90 -7.76 15.42
C ARG A 52 -5.56 -6.93 16.67
N ARG A 53 -4.49 -7.27 17.37
CA ARG A 53 -4.01 -6.50 18.54
C ARG A 53 -3.70 -5.05 18.22
N THR A 54 -3.11 -4.79 17.05
CA THR A 54 -2.80 -3.42 16.62
C THR A 54 -4.08 -2.62 16.44
N ARG A 55 -5.11 -3.19 15.81
CA ARG A 55 -6.41 -2.53 15.62
C ARG A 55 -7.17 -2.33 16.92
N GLU A 56 -7.19 -3.34 17.79
CA GLU A 56 -7.79 -3.26 19.14
C GLU A 56 -7.16 -2.14 19.98
N ALA A 57 -5.85 -1.88 19.79
CA ALA A 57 -5.13 -0.80 20.44
C ALA A 57 -5.25 0.57 19.73
N GLY A 58 -6.14 0.71 18.72
CA GLY A 58 -6.31 1.94 17.94
C GLY A 58 -5.16 2.23 16.96
N GLY A 59 -4.28 1.26 16.71
CA GLY A 59 -3.18 1.38 15.76
C GLY A 59 -3.61 1.17 14.32
N ARG A 60 -2.72 1.51 13.39
CA ARG A 60 -2.93 1.41 11.94
C ARG A 60 -2.09 0.32 11.32
N VAL A 61 -2.62 -0.29 10.25
CA VAL A 61 -1.94 -1.30 9.44
C VAL A 61 -1.45 -0.65 8.16
N ILE A 62 -0.13 -0.58 7.99
CA ILE A 62 0.49 -0.02 6.79
C ILE A 62 1.12 -1.13 5.99
N ALA A 63 0.66 -1.32 4.76
CA ALA A 63 1.23 -2.29 3.84
C ALA A 63 2.42 -1.68 3.08
N VAL A 64 3.50 -2.43 2.96
CA VAL A 64 4.63 -2.07 2.10
C VAL A 64 4.63 -3.01 0.90
N GLY A 65 4.17 -2.48 -0.23
CA GLY A 65 3.99 -3.20 -1.49
C GLY A 65 2.57 -3.73 -1.72
N THR A 66 2.17 -3.75 -2.98
CA THR A 66 0.86 -4.24 -3.43
C THR A 66 0.65 -5.72 -3.15
N THR A 67 1.72 -6.52 -3.15
CA THR A 67 1.68 -7.95 -2.81
C THR A 67 1.17 -8.18 -1.38
N VAL A 68 1.56 -7.31 -0.43
CA VAL A 68 1.08 -7.37 0.95
C VAL A 68 -0.43 -7.12 1.01
N VAL A 69 -0.90 -6.10 0.28
CA VAL A 69 -2.34 -5.79 0.20
C VAL A 69 -3.11 -6.98 -0.36
N ARG A 70 -2.66 -7.57 -1.46
CA ARG A 70 -3.31 -8.75 -2.07
C ARG A 70 -3.33 -9.94 -1.11
N ALA A 71 -2.23 -10.18 -0.38
CA ALA A 71 -2.16 -11.26 0.60
C ALA A 71 -3.15 -11.08 1.76
N LEU A 72 -3.26 -9.85 2.27
CA LEU A 72 -4.17 -9.54 3.38
C LEU A 72 -5.64 -9.56 2.92
N GLU A 73 -5.95 -9.03 1.74
CA GLU A 73 -7.30 -9.10 1.18
C GLU A 73 -7.71 -10.54 0.86
N SER A 74 -6.80 -11.38 0.34
CA SER A 74 -7.06 -12.80 0.12
C SER A 74 -7.29 -13.58 1.43
N ALA A 75 -6.69 -13.10 2.52
CA ALA A 75 -6.87 -13.65 3.86
C ALA A 75 -8.10 -13.10 4.57
N SER A 76 -8.78 -12.10 4.00
CA SER A 76 -9.94 -11.46 4.59
C SER A 76 -11.22 -12.08 4.05
N VAL A 77 -11.95 -12.78 4.90
CA VAL A 77 -13.26 -13.39 4.59
C VAL A 77 -14.30 -12.67 5.43
N ASP A 78 -15.37 -12.20 4.80
CA ASP A 78 -16.47 -11.47 5.45
C ASP A 78 -16.01 -10.27 6.31
N GLY A 79 -14.90 -9.66 5.95
CA GLY A 79 -14.32 -8.53 6.67
C GLY A 79 -13.43 -8.91 7.85
N GLU A 80 -13.27 -10.19 8.14
CA GLU A 80 -12.36 -10.70 9.16
C GLU A 80 -11.10 -11.29 8.54
N LEU A 81 -9.96 -11.05 9.19
CA LEU A 81 -8.68 -11.58 8.75
C LEU A 81 -8.45 -12.97 9.34
N HIS A 82 -8.20 -13.95 8.48
CA HIS A 82 -7.90 -15.33 8.83
C HIS A 82 -6.51 -15.76 8.35
N PRO A 83 -5.90 -16.76 8.98
CA PRO A 83 -4.68 -17.34 8.43
C PRO A 83 -4.97 -17.92 7.04
N PHE A 84 -4.10 -17.57 6.08
CA PHE A 84 -4.25 -18.00 4.69
C PHE A 84 -2.87 -18.39 4.14
N ALA A 85 -2.82 -19.44 3.36
CA ALA A 85 -1.66 -19.81 2.56
C ALA A 85 -2.15 -20.55 1.33
N GLY A 86 -1.85 -20.03 0.16
CA GLY A 86 -2.28 -20.61 -1.10
C GLY A 86 -2.20 -19.64 -2.27
N GLU A 87 -2.64 -20.12 -3.39
CA GLU A 87 -2.80 -19.28 -4.58
C GLU A 87 -4.01 -18.39 -4.45
N THR A 88 -3.94 -17.19 -5.00
CA THR A 88 -5.04 -16.25 -5.04
C THR A 88 -5.29 -15.75 -6.45
N GLN A 89 -6.54 -15.70 -6.82
CA GLN A 89 -7.01 -15.08 -8.06
C GLN A 89 -7.65 -13.71 -7.79
N ILE A 90 -7.37 -13.12 -6.60
CA ILE A 90 -7.97 -11.84 -6.24
C ILE A 90 -7.60 -10.77 -7.26
N PHE A 91 -8.61 -10.12 -7.79
CA PHE A 91 -8.49 -9.03 -8.74
C PHE A 91 -9.10 -7.77 -8.11
N ILE A 92 -8.22 -6.82 -7.77
CA ILE A 92 -8.60 -5.58 -7.10
C ILE A 92 -8.62 -4.47 -8.15
N PHE A 93 -9.79 -3.86 -8.34
CA PHE A 93 -10.05 -2.82 -9.34
C PHE A 93 -10.93 -1.72 -8.73
N PRO A 94 -11.04 -0.54 -9.34
CA PRO A 94 -11.91 0.54 -8.84
C PRO A 94 -13.34 0.06 -8.58
N GLY A 95 -13.83 0.28 -7.35
CA GLY A 95 -15.07 -0.28 -6.83
C GLY A 95 -14.88 -1.44 -5.82
N TYR A 96 -13.70 -2.08 -5.80
CA TYR A 96 -13.35 -3.02 -4.76
C TYR A 96 -13.03 -2.26 -3.46
N ARG A 97 -13.63 -2.67 -2.34
CA ARG A 97 -13.39 -2.07 -1.03
C ARG A 97 -12.29 -2.81 -0.28
N ILE A 98 -11.09 -2.24 -0.23
CA ILE A 98 -9.97 -2.75 0.55
C ILE A 98 -10.23 -2.44 2.04
N ARG A 99 -10.15 -3.47 2.90
CA ARG A 99 -10.47 -3.37 4.34
C ARG A 99 -9.32 -3.79 5.25
N SER A 100 -8.32 -4.45 4.69
CA SER A 100 -7.25 -5.07 5.49
C SER A 100 -6.16 -4.09 5.91
N VAL A 101 -6.02 -2.94 5.22
CA VAL A 101 -4.96 -1.96 5.44
C VAL A 101 -5.50 -0.53 5.48
N ASP A 102 -4.83 0.32 6.26
CA ASP A 102 -5.20 1.73 6.43
C ASP A 102 -4.37 2.64 5.53
N ALA A 103 -3.12 2.24 5.26
CA ALA A 103 -2.24 2.93 4.33
C ALA A 103 -1.36 1.94 3.57
N MET A 104 -0.82 2.40 2.44
CA MET A 104 0.05 1.59 1.59
C MET A 104 1.23 2.43 1.11
N VAL A 105 2.44 1.85 1.21
CA VAL A 105 3.65 2.36 0.55
C VAL A 105 3.90 1.49 -0.68
N THR A 106 3.98 2.08 -1.85
CA THR A 106 4.24 1.35 -3.10
C THR A 106 4.94 2.22 -4.13
N ASN A 107 5.63 1.61 -5.10
CA ASN A 107 6.23 2.33 -6.21
C ASN A 107 5.16 2.89 -7.15
N PHE A 108 5.57 3.78 -8.06
CA PHE A 108 4.76 4.18 -9.20
C PHE A 108 4.74 3.03 -10.21
N HIS A 109 3.54 2.55 -10.53
CA HIS A 109 3.32 1.46 -11.47
C HIS A 109 3.15 1.97 -12.88
N LEU A 110 3.46 1.12 -13.87
CA LEU A 110 3.27 1.46 -15.28
C LEU A 110 1.77 1.61 -15.62
N SER A 111 1.49 2.41 -16.63
CA SER A 111 0.16 2.49 -17.24
C SER A 111 -0.30 1.10 -17.72
N GLU A 112 -1.62 0.86 -17.72
CA GLU A 112 -2.24 -0.41 -18.14
C GLU A 112 -1.90 -1.63 -17.26
N SER A 113 -1.25 -1.43 -16.09
CA SER A 113 -1.00 -2.52 -15.16
C SER A 113 -2.17 -2.75 -14.20
N THR A 114 -2.40 -4.01 -13.83
CA THR A 114 -3.38 -4.37 -12.79
C THR A 114 -3.05 -3.74 -11.43
N LEU A 115 -1.79 -3.38 -11.22
CA LEU A 115 -1.33 -2.72 -10.00
C LEU A 115 -1.79 -1.25 -9.95
N LEU A 116 -1.87 -0.56 -11.09
CA LEU A 116 -2.47 0.77 -11.17
C LEU A 116 -3.97 0.73 -10.85
N MET A 117 -4.66 -0.35 -11.24
CA MET A 117 -6.05 -0.56 -10.85
C MET A 117 -6.20 -0.74 -9.35
N LEU A 118 -5.30 -1.52 -8.72
CA LEU A 118 -5.30 -1.74 -7.28
C LEU A 118 -5.07 -0.43 -6.49
N VAL A 119 -4.06 0.35 -6.85
CA VAL A 119 -3.81 1.62 -6.15
C VAL A 119 -4.93 2.63 -6.36
N SER A 120 -5.57 2.62 -7.53
CA SER A 120 -6.76 3.44 -7.82
C SER A 120 -7.98 2.99 -7.03
N ALA A 121 -8.15 1.69 -6.80
CA ALA A 121 -9.19 1.16 -5.91
C ALA A 121 -8.97 1.60 -4.45
N PHE A 122 -7.71 1.66 -4.02
CA PHE A 122 -7.35 1.98 -2.65
C PHE A 122 -7.50 3.47 -2.33
N ALA A 123 -6.86 4.33 -3.10
CA ALA A 123 -6.77 5.76 -2.79
C ALA A 123 -7.78 6.65 -3.55
N GLY A 124 -8.53 6.05 -4.48
CA GLY A 124 -9.41 6.76 -5.39
C GLY A 124 -8.70 7.16 -6.69
N LYS A 125 -9.39 6.95 -7.81
CA LYS A 125 -8.84 7.15 -9.16
C LYS A 125 -8.29 8.55 -9.36
N ASP A 126 -9.07 9.58 -9.04
CA ASP A 126 -8.68 10.97 -9.34
C ASP A 126 -7.44 11.41 -8.54
N ARG A 127 -7.35 10.99 -7.27
CA ARG A 127 -6.17 11.27 -6.43
C ARG A 127 -4.91 10.57 -6.96
N VAL A 128 -5.03 9.32 -7.39
CA VAL A 128 -3.92 8.56 -7.96
C VAL A 128 -3.45 9.21 -9.25
N PHE A 129 -4.36 9.56 -10.16
CA PHE A 129 -3.99 10.20 -11.43
C PHE A 129 -3.35 11.58 -11.21
N ALA A 130 -3.86 12.40 -10.29
CA ALA A 130 -3.22 13.67 -9.93
C ALA A 130 -1.80 13.47 -9.36
N ALA A 131 -1.57 12.43 -8.55
CA ALA A 131 -0.24 12.07 -8.06
C ALA A 131 0.70 11.63 -9.19
N TYR A 132 0.18 10.91 -10.18
CA TYR A 132 0.93 10.48 -11.36
C TYR A 132 1.29 11.66 -12.26
N ASP A 133 0.36 12.58 -12.50
CA ASP A 133 0.63 13.80 -13.26
C ASP A 133 1.74 14.63 -12.61
N HIS A 134 1.68 14.78 -11.28
CA HIS A 134 2.74 15.43 -10.51
C HIS A 134 4.07 14.69 -10.64
N ALA A 135 4.07 13.37 -10.51
CA ALA A 135 5.27 12.55 -10.59
C ALA A 135 5.95 12.65 -11.97
N VAL A 136 5.15 12.68 -13.05
CA VAL A 136 5.67 12.88 -14.41
C VAL A 136 6.29 14.27 -14.57
N GLN A 137 5.58 15.31 -14.12
CA GLN A 137 6.08 16.69 -14.21
C GLN A 137 7.33 16.92 -13.37
N ALA A 138 7.44 16.24 -12.23
CA ALA A 138 8.60 16.33 -11.32
C ALA A 138 9.69 15.28 -11.63
N GLU A 139 9.58 14.57 -12.74
CA GLU A 139 10.56 13.58 -13.21
C GLU A 139 10.86 12.47 -12.21
N TYR A 140 9.84 11.99 -11.48
CA TYR A 140 9.97 10.85 -10.56
C TYR A 140 10.29 9.57 -11.34
N ARG A 141 11.03 8.69 -10.66
CA ARG A 141 11.43 7.39 -11.24
C ARG A 141 10.35 6.35 -10.96
N PHE A 142 9.83 5.81 -12.03
CA PHE A 142 8.77 4.82 -12.01
C PHE A 142 9.30 3.41 -11.83
N PHE A 143 8.40 2.48 -11.51
CA PHE A 143 8.64 1.05 -11.37
C PHE A 143 9.62 0.75 -10.22
N SER A 144 10.58 -0.15 -10.43
CA SER A 144 11.54 -0.58 -9.40
C SER A 144 12.72 0.40 -9.18
N TYR A 145 12.71 1.55 -9.83
CA TYR A 145 13.86 2.47 -9.87
C TYR A 145 13.96 3.45 -8.71
N GLY A 146 13.01 3.40 -7.76
CA GLY A 146 13.28 3.97 -6.47
C GLY A 146 12.26 4.93 -5.87
N ASP A 147 11.46 5.64 -6.65
CA ASP A 147 10.48 6.56 -6.08
C ASP A 147 9.19 5.80 -5.71
N ALA A 148 8.54 6.25 -4.63
CA ALA A 148 7.39 5.57 -4.07
C ALA A 148 6.33 6.56 -3.59
N MET A 149 5.11 6.06 -3.46
CA MET A 149 3.96 6.78 -2.94
C MET A 149 3.60 6.24 -1.56
N LEU A 150 3.18 7.14 -0.65
CA LEU A 150 2.40 6.79 0.52
C LEU A 150 0.94 7.14 0.24
N LEU A 151 0.10 6.12 0.21
CA LEU A 151 -1.32 6.23 -0.09
C LEU A 151 -2.16 5.94 1.16
N TRP A 152 -3.20 6.72 1.38
CA TRP A 152 -4.23 6.46 2.37
C TRP A 152 -5.49 5.93 1.69
N GLY A 153 -6.23 5.06 2.37
CA GLY A 153 -7.51 4.57 1.85
C GLY A 153 -8.46 5.73 1.51
N ALA A 154 -9.28 5.55 0.49
CA ALA A 154 -10.21 6.59 0.04
C ALA A 154 -11.19 7.03 1.14
N ASP A 155 -11.54 6.11 2.04
CA ASP A 155 -12.42 6.35 3.21
C ASP A 155 -11.66 6.84 4.45
N ALA A 156 -10.33 7.02 4.39
CA ALA A 156 -9.55 7.52 5.51
C ALA A 156 -9.93 9.00 5.77
N PRO A 157 -10.11 9.41 7.04
CA PRO A 157 -10.32 10.81 7.35
C PRO A 157 -9.14 11.62 6.81
N ALA A 158 -9.44 12.77 6.21
CA ALA A 158 -8.42 13.71 5.78
C ALA A 158 -7.51 14.02 6.97
N ALA A 159 -6.19 13.91 6.75
CA ALA A 159 -5.19 14.19 7.76
C ALA A 159 -5.14 15.71 8.06
#